data_e9afb74454e831bf1fba8caf01404883
#
_entry.id   e9afb74454e831bf1fba8caf01404883
#
_cell.length_a   1.000
_cell.length_b   1.000
_cell.length_c   1.000
_cell.angle_alpha   90.00
_cell.angle_beta   90.00
_cell.angle_gamma   90.00
#
_symmetry.space_group_name_H-M   'P 1'
#
loop_
_entity.id
_entity.type
_entity.pdbx_description
1 polymer ?
#
loop_
_entity_poly.entity_id
_entity_poly.type
_entity_poly.pdbx_seq_one_letter_code
_entity_poly.pdbx_strand_id
1 'polypeptide(L)'
;MKKAFIFFLIVVLCCVLLPACSTKSKESIIRIDESKEYIENEEYNEFITKVDNYLKNCRFQGSILIGIKDEIILAKGYGYADEKEESLNTMNTTFEVGSITKQMTAVAILQLQEEGKLSVEDTLTKYFPKFTKGENITLRMLLQMRSGLYDYINDNYVFYPKEIAEQLIEMEYNLEEVERDFVLDYFYSSQLKSIPDENFYYCNTNYYLLGKIIEQVSGMTYEDYLHKNLFTPGNMTKTNTEFQNTEAKGYDPQGRYYSIPKNLAFGCGDVNSSVIDLFKWDRALIKHSLMTKESFEEFTTTNAGYGYGVFADNISILHGGSTDVFNSYNIIYLTDDMTIVVLVNKPEDKLSSIVVAGNLRKFYLE
;
A
#
# COMPACT_ATOMS: atom_id res chain seq x y z
N MET A 1 71.03 50.67 -2.29
CA MET A 1 70.24 49.93 -1.32
C MET A 1 68.84 49.77 -1.92
N LYS A 2 68.54 48.68 -2.63
CA LYS A 2 67.21 48.41 -3.23
C LYS A 2 66.65 47.16 -2.55
N LYS A 3 65.55 47.32 -1.85
CA LYS A 3 64.82 46.23 -1.21
C LYS A 3 63.92 45.59 -2.28
N ALA A 4 64.12 44.29 -2.52
CA ALA A 4 63.27 43.45 -3.35
C ALA A 4 62.06 43.00 -2.52
N PHE A 5 60.82 43.26 -2.98
CA PHE A 5 59.59 42.70 -2.44
C PHE A 5 59.29 41.41 -3.18
N ILE A 6 59.31 40.29 -2.46
CA ILE A 6 58.84 38.99 -2.98
C ILE A 6 57.36 38.89 -2.69
N PHE A 7 56.53 38.82 -3.75
CA PHE A 7 55.09 38.53 -3.68
C PHE A 7 54.91 37.01 -3.65
N PHE A 8 54.44 36.48 -2.54
CA PHE A 8 54.00 35.06 -2.46
C PHE A 8 52.56 34.95 -2.97
N LEU A 9 52.40 34.34 -4.14
CA LEU A 9 51.08 34.04 -4.70
C LEU A 9 50.55 32.75 -4.11
N ILE A 10 49.63 32.80 -3.15
CA ILE A 10 48.91 31.63 -2.63
C ILE A 10 47.78 31.34 -3.61
N VAL A 11 47.97 30.25 -4.41
CA VAL A 11 46.90 29.66 -5.21
C VAL A 11 46.05 28.81 -4.29
N VAL A 12 44.88 29.30 -3.89
CA VAL A 12 43.86 28.51 -3.19
C VAL A 12 43.13 27.69 -4.24
N LEU A 13 43.46 26.39 -4.29
CA LEU A 13 42.76 25.43 -5.11
C LEU A 13 41.42 25.10 -4.43
N CYS A 14 40.34 25.80 -4.79
CA CYS A 14 39.00 25.46 -4.42
C CYS A 14 38.62 24.16 -5.17
N CYS A 15 38.77 23.01 -4.51
CA CYS A 15 38.10 21.78 -4.93
C CYS A 15 36.61 21.96 -4.73
N VAL A 16 35.91 22.37 -5.78
CA VAL A 16 34.46 22.28 -5.83
C VAL A 16 34.11 20.80 -5.92
N LEU A 17 33.76 20.20 -4.79
CA LEU A 17 33.09 18.90 -4.75
C LEU A 17 31.70 19.11 -5.36
N LEU A 18 31.59 18.86 -6.65
CA LEU A 18 30.29 18.65 -7.29
C LEU A 18 29.68 17.40 -6.64
N PRO A 19 28.45 17.48 -6.13
CA PRO A 19 27.78 16.25 -5.71
C PRO A 19 27.69 15.36 -6.95
N ALA A 20 28.19 14.12 -6.82
CA ALA A 20 27.99 13.09 -7.81
C ALA A 20 26.47 12.90 -7.96
N CYS A 21 25.94 13.48 -9.02
CA CYS A 21 24.58 13.20 -9.44
C CYS A 21 24.58 11.73 -9.84
N SER A 22 24.13 10.86 -8.92
CA SER A 22 23.85 9.46 -9.20
C SER A 22 22.83 9.48 -10.34
N THR A 23 23.27 9.22 -11.55
CA THR A 23 22.40 8.91 -12.66
C THR A 23 21.72 7.59 -12.31
N LYS A 24 20.51 7.68 -11.65
CA LYS A 24 19.60 6.54 -11.62
C LYS A 24 19.47 6.09 -13.08
N SER A 25 19.90 4.88 -13.37
CA SER A 25 19.71 4.26 -14.68
C SER A 25 18.22 4.40 -15.00
N LYS A 26 17.90 4.95 -16.16
CA LYS A 26 16.54 4.90 -16.69
C LYS A 26 16.28 3.43 -17.06
N GLU A 27 16.01 2.59 -16.06
CA GLU A 27 15.45 1.28 -16.32
C GLU A 27 14.10 1.45 -17.02
N SER A 28 13.87 0.65 -18.03
CA SER A 28 12.75 0.76 -18.93
C SER A 28 11.43 0.75 -18.16
N ILE A 29 10.70 1.87 -18.21
CA ILE A 29 9.30 1.92 -17.80
C ILE A 29 8.57 0.84 -18.60
N ILE A 30 7.91 -0.09 -17.91
CA ILE A 30 7.10 -1.11 -18.56
C ILE A 30 6.01 -0.39 -19.34
N ARG A 31 5.97 -0.59 -20.65
CA ARG A 31 4.96 0.01 -21.52
C ARG A 31 3.81 -0.96 -21.66
N ILE A 32 2.70 -0.64 -21.01
CA ILE A 32 1.44 -1.37 -21.13
C ILE A 32 0.49 -0.53 -21.96
N ASP A 33 -0.18 -1.16 -22.91
CA ASP A 33 -1.24 -0.50 -23.72
C ASP A 33 -2.53 -0.45 -22.89
N GLU A 34 -2.68 0.61 -22.09
CA GLU A 34 -3.83 0.84 -21.21
C GLU A 34 -5.11 1.22 -21.97
N SER A 35 -5.07 1.39 -23.29
CA SER A 35 -6.27 1.59 -24.10
C SER A 35 -7.09 0.30 -24.27
N LYS A 36 -6.51 -0.86 -23.95
CA LYS A 36 -7.16 -2.16 -24.02
C LYS A 36 -7.98 -2.43 -22.75
N GLU A 37 -9.04 -3.21 -22.89
CA GLU A 37 -9.86 -3.69 -21.76
C GLU A 37 -9.24 -4.93 -21.09
N TYR A 38 -8.41 -5.69 -21.82
CA TYR A 38 -7.71 -6.88 -21.32
C TYR A 38 -6.41 -7.13 -22.08
N ILE A 39 -5.53 -7.94 -21.49
CA ILE A 39 -4.31 -8.49 -22.11
C ILE A 39 -4.34 -10.00 -21.93
N GLU A 40 -4.12 -10.74 -23.02
CA GLU A 40 -3.95 -12.19 -23.06
C GLU A 40 -2.72 -12.50 -23.91
N ASN A 41 -1.74 -13.24 -23.34
CA ASN A 41 -0.57 -13.68 -24.07
C ASN A 41 -0.85 -15.04 -24.72
N GLU A 42 -0.89 -15.10 -26.05
CA GLU A 42 -1.25 -16.28 -26.83
C GLU A 42 -0.35 -17.50 -26.56
N GLU A 43 0.86 -17.33 -26.09
CA GLU A 43 1.76 -18.43 -25.71
C GLU A 43 1.21 -19.24 -24.52
N TYR A 44 0.29 -18.67 -23.73
CA TYR A 44 -0.31 -19.27 -22.55
C TYR A 44 -1.81 -19.62 -22.72
N ASN A 45 -2.27 -19.80 -23.96
CA ASN A 45 -3.70 -19.99 -24.28
C ASN A 45 -4.38 -21.14 -23.50
N GLU A 46 -3.69 -22.25 -23.28
CA GLU A 46 -4.26 -23.38 -22.50
C GLU A 46 -4.48 -22.98 -21.04
N PHE A 47 -3.48 -22.36 -20.43
CA PHE A 47 -3.55 -21.83 -19.08
C PHE A 47 -4.65 -20.76 -18.94
N ILE A 48 -4.69 -19.78 -19.86
CA ILE A 48 -5.68 -18.70 -19.89
C ILE A 48 -7.10 -19.29 -19.99
N THR A 49 -7.30 -20.29 -20.86
CA THR A 49 -8.59 -20.97 -21.01
C THR A 49 -9.02 -21.66 -19.70
N LYS A 50 -8.08 -22.29 -18.99
CA LYS A 50 -8.33 -22.91 -17.68
C LYS A 50 -8.76 -21.87 -16.64
N VAL A 51 -8.06 -20.74 -16.58
CA VAL A 51 -8.38 -19.60 -15.71
C VAL A 51 -9.77 -19.02 -16.03
N ASP A 52 -10.02 -18.72 -17.30
CA ASP A 52 -11.31 -18.18 -17.77
C ASP A 52 -12.48 -19.08 -17.38
N ASN A 53 -12.36 -20.38 -17.63
CA ASN A 53 -13.39 -21.35 -17.27
C ASN A 53 -13.62 -21.41 -15.75
N TYR A 54 -12.55 -21.41 -14.95
CA TYR A 54 -12.67 -21.39 -13.50
C TYR A 54 -13.43 -20.15 -13.02
N LEU A 55 -13.00 -18.94 -13.41
CA LEU A 55 -13.58 -17.68 -12.92
C LEU A 55 -15.04 -17.50 -13.41
N LYS A 56 -15.36 -17.85 -14.66
CA LYS A 56 -16.72 -17.81 -15.19
C LYS A 56 -17.65 -18.80 -14.48
N ASN A 57 -17.20 -20.04 -14.26
CA ASN A 57 -18.00 -21.05 -13.57
C ASN A 57 -18.28 -20.67 -12.10
N CYS A 58 -17.34 -19.98 -11.46
CA CYS A 58 -17.50 -19.46 -10.10
C CYS A 58 -18.31 -18.14 -10.04
N ARG A 59 -18.66 -17.53 -11.17
CA ARG A 59 -19.31 -16.21 -11.25
C ARG A 59 -18.48 -15.10 -10.56
N PHE A 60 -17.16 -15.17 -10.74
CA PHE A 60 -16.25 -14.18 -10.17
C PHE A 60 -16.58 -12.77 -10.66
N GLN A 61 -16.64 -11.79 -9.76
CA GLN A 61 -16.76 -10.36 -10.05
C GLN A 61 -15.52 -9.61 -9.55
N GLY A 62 -14.78 -9.04 -10.48
CA GLY A 62 -13.53 -8.35 -10.17
C GLY A 62 -12.55 -8.38 -11.33
N SER A 63 -11.30 -8.02 -11.05
CA SER A 63 -10.22 -8.03 -12.03
C SER A 63 -9.04 -8.83 -11.52
N ILE A 64 -8.33 -9.50 -12.43
CA ILE A 64 -7.12 -10.26 -12.13
C ILE A 64 -5.96 -9.84 -13.03
N LEU A 65 -4.73 -10.01 -12.53
CA LEU A 65 -3.52 -9.96 -13.32
C LEU A 65 -2.58 -11.09 -12.90
N ILE A 66 -1.95 -11.69 -13.91
CA ILE A 66 -0.86 -12.66 -13.77
C ILE A 66 0.27 -12.17 -14.65
N GLY A 67 1.43 -11.92 -14.05
CA GLY A 67 2.64 -11.49 -14.76
C GLY A 67 3.84 -12.33 -14.35
N ILE A 68 4.80 -12.46 -15.24
CA ILE A 68 6.10 -13.09 -14.97
C ILE A 68 7.17 -12.11 -15.41
N LYS A 69 8.04 -11.73 -14.50
CA LYS A 69 8.99 -10.65 -14.70
C LYS A 69 8.26 -9.38 -15.18
N ASP A 70 8.66 -8.83 -16.31
CA ASP A 70 8.06 -7.61 -16.88
C ASP A 70 6.93 -7.90 -17.88
N GLU A 71 6.55 -9.15 -18.06
CA GLU A 71 5.55 -9.58 -19.04
C GLU A 71 4.22 -9.93 -18.37
N ILE A 72 3.13 -9.39 -18.90
CA ILE A 72 1.77 -9.73 -18.47
C ILE A 72 1.31 -10.95 -19.28
N ILE A 73 0.99 -12.04 -18.58
CA ILE A 73 0.41 -13.26 -19.15
C ILE A 73 -1.08 -13.07 -19.36
N LEU A 74 -1.76 -12.55 -18.36
CA LEU A 74 -3.20 -12.30 -18.35
C LEU A 74 -3.51 -11.10 -17.47
N ALA A 75 -4.26 -10.13 -18.01
CA ALA A 75 -4.89 -9.08 -17.21
C ALA A 75 -6.32 -8.88 -17.75
N LYS A 76 -7.34 -9.11 -16.90
CA LYS A 76 -8.72 -9.14 -17.36
C LYS A 76 -9.72 -8.91 -16.23
N GLY A 77 -10.84 -8.24 -16.60
CA GLY A 77 -12.01 -8.10 -15.74
C GLY A 77 -13.05 -9.17 -15.99
N TYR A 78 -13.85 -9.47 -14.99
CA TYR A 78 -14.95 -10.43 -15.00
C TYR A 78 -16.15 -9.85 -14.25
N GLY A 79 -17.36 -10.09 -14.76
CA GLY A 79 -18.60 -9.59 -14.18
C GLY A 79 -18.70 -8.07 -14.23
N TYR A 80 -19.58 -7.51 -13.42
CA TYR A 80 -19.88 -6.09 -13.40
C TYR A 80 -18.96 -5.31 -12.46
N ALA A 81 -18.48 -4.17 -12.94
CA ALA A 81 -17.90 -3.12 -12.10
C ALA A 81 -19.02 -2.40 -11.33
N ASP A 82 -20.09 -2.07 -12.04
CA ASP A 82 -21.32 -1.52 -11.48
C ASP A 82 -22.53 -2.28 -12.05
N GLU A 83 -23.24 -3.00 -11.18
CA GLU A 83 -24.42 -3.78 -11.59
C GLU A 83 -25.58 -2.87 -12.02
N LYS A 84 -25.70 -1.67 -11.43
CA LYS A 84 -26.78 -0.74 -11.73
C LYS A 84 -26.60 -0.07 -13.09
N GLU A 85 -25.38 0.32 -13.41
CA GLU A 85 -25.02 0.96 -14.67
C GLU A 85 -24.65 -0.07 -15.76
N GLU A 86 -24.70 -1.37 -15.45
CA GLU A 86 -24.32 -2.48 -16.33
C GLU A 86 -22.90 -2.36 -16.92
N SER A 87 -22.00 -1.62 -16.23
CA SER A 87 -20.60 -1.49 -16.65
C SER A 87 -19.79 -2.72 -16.25
N LEU A 88 -18.94 -3.21 -17.16
CA LEU A 88 -18.14 -4.41 -16.93
C LEU A 88 -16.79 -4.08 -16.28
N ASN A 89 -16.28 -5.01 -15.46
CA ASN A 89 -14.91 -4.96 -15.02
C ASN A 89 -13.94 -5.13 -16.19
N THR A 90 -12.86 -4.36 -16.19
CA THR A 90 -11.73 -4.45 -17.11
C THR A 90 -10.42 -4.55 -16.34
N MET A 91 -9.28 -4.72 -17.00
CA MET A 91 -7.98 -4.66 -16.36
C MET A 91 -7.65 -3.27 -15.78
N ASN A 92 -8.34 -2.22 -16.24
CA ASN A 92 -8.12 -0.84 -15.83
C ASN A 92 -9.11 -0.37 -14.76
N THR A 93 -10.14 -1.16 -14.45
CA THR A 93 -11.13 -0.82 -13.43
C THR A 93 -10.45 -0.61 -12.08
N THR A 94 -10.81 0.49 -11.41
CA THR A 94 -10.28 0.83 -10.08
C THR A 94 -11.15 0.25 -8.96
N PHE A 95 -10.49 -0.24 -7.91
CA PHE A 95 -11.09 -0.82 -6.71
C PHE A 95 -10.47 -0.19 -5.48
N GLU A 96 -11.17 -0.18 -4.35
CA GLU A 96 -10.56 0.02 -3.05
C GLU A 96 -9.66 -1.18 -2.74
N VAL A 97 -8.36 -0.92 -2.53
CA VAL A 97 -7.40 -2.03 -2.31
C VAL A 97 -7.16 -2.33 -0.83
N GLY A 98 -7.81 -1.57 0.06
CA GLY A 98 -7.73 -1.77 1.49
C GLY A 98 -6.29 -1.82 1.98
N SER A 99 -5.98 -2.78 2.83
CA SER A 99 -4.68 -2.85 3.51
C SER A 99 -3.44 -3.02 2.60
N ILE A 100 -3.59 -3.23 1.28
CA ILE A 100 -2.46 -3.09 0.34
C ILE A 100 -1.87 -1.67 0.39
N THR A 101 -2.66 -0.66 0.76
CA THR A 101 -2.22 0.72 1.06
C THR A 101 -1.00 0.75 1.98
N LYS A 102 -0.91 -0.15 2.95
CA LYS A 102 0.16 -0.15 3.96
C LYS A 102 1.55 -0.28 3.36
N GLN A 103 1.69 -0.99 2.25
CA GLN A 103 2.96 -1.07 1.52
C GLN A 103 3.41 0.33 1.06
N MET A 104 2.48 1.13 0.54
CA MET A 104 2.76 2.46 0.00
C MET A 104 3.12 3.44 1.12
N THR A 105 2.40 3.39 2.24
CA THR A 105 2.72 4.15 3.46
C THR A 105 4.12 3.80 3.98
N ALA A 106 4.48 2.51 4.02
CA ALA A 106 5.79 2.07 4.48
C ALA A 106 6.92 2.55 3.55
N VAL A 107 6.73 2.46 2.22
CA VAL A 107 7.71 2.97 1.25
C VAL A 107 7.88 4.49 1.39
N ALA A 108 6.81 5.24 1.63
CA ALA A 108 6.88 6.68 1.89
C ALA A 108 7.71 7.02 3.15
N ILE A 109 7.56 6.26 4.23
CA ILE A 109 8.40 6.40 5.43
C ILE A 109 9.87 6.10 5.12
N LEU A 110 10.15 5.03 4.36
CA LEU A 110 11.52 4.69 3.97
C LEU A 110 12.16 5.75 3.06
N GLN A 111 11.40 6.35 2.14
CA GLN A 111 11.89 7.47 1.32
C GLN A 111 12.26 8.68 2.21
N LEU A 112 11.45 9.01 3.21
CA LEU A 112 11.77 10.08 4.16
C LEU A 112 12.99 9.75 5.02
N GLN A 113 13.21 8.47 5.33
CA GLN A 113 14.43 7.99 5.99
C GLN A 113 15.65 8.15 5.07
N GLU A 114 15.56 7.75 3.80
CA GLU A 114 16.64 7.93 2.79
C GLU A 114 17.02 9.42 2.62
N GLU A 115 16.05 10.31 2.74
CA GLU A 115 16.26 11.75 2.72
C GLU A 115 16.85 12.30 4.04
N GLY A 116 17.02 11.48 5.07
CA GLY A 116 17.51 11.88 6.39
C GLY A 116 16.55 12.75 7.20
N LYS A 117 15.26 12.76 6.84
CA LYS A 117 14.22 13.55 7.51
C LYS A 117 13.67 12.90 8.77
N LEU A 118 13.70 11.57 8.83
CA LEU A 118 13.32 10.76 9.98
C LEU A 118 14.21 9.50 10.06
N SER A 119 14.05 8.76 11.14
CA SER A 119 14.59 7.40 11.30
C SER A 119 13.49 6.47 11.77
N VAL A 120 13.47 5.23 11.30
CA VAL A 120 12.53 4.22 11.83
C VAL A 120 12.79 3.91 13.31
N GLU A 121 13.95 4.31 13.85
CA GLU A 121 14.28 4.24 15.28
C GLU A 121 13.79 5.46 16.09
N ASP A 122 13.25 6.47 15.44
CA ASP A 122 12.61 7.59 16.16
C ASP A 122 11.43 7.09 16.98
N THR A 123 11.32 7.63 18.20
CA THR A 123 10.20 7.27 19.07
C THR A 123 8.94 8.05 18.71
N LEU A 124 7.79 7.46 19.00
CA LEU A 124 6.48 8.03 18.67
C LEU A 124 6.25 9.38 19.36
N THR A 125 6.82 9.60 20.56
CA THR A 125 6.76 10.88 21.28
C THR A 125 7.45 12.03 20.54
N LYS A 126 8.39 11.76 19.64
CA LYS A 126 8.99 12.80 18.79
C LYS A 126 7.95 13.50 17.90
N TYR A 127 6.97 12.76 17.43
CA TYR A 127 5.91 13.24 16.53
C TYR A 127 4.60 13.55 17.27
N PHE A 128 4.32 12.81 18.33
CA PHE A 128 3.11 12.94 19.14
C PHE A 128 3.47 13.13 20.63
N PRO A 129 4.01 14.29 21.03
CA PRO A 129 4.51 14.52 22.38
C PRO A 129 3.43 14.47 23.47
N LYS A 130 2.16 14.63 23.10
CA LYS A 130 1.02 14.47 24.02
C LYS A 130 0.81 13.00 24.44
N PHE A 131 1.28 12.04 23.63
CA PHE A 131 1.17 10.62 23.92
C PHE A 131 2.40 10.11 24.66
N THR A 132 2.47 10.36 25.96
CA THR A 132 3.65 10.03 26.79
C THR A 132 4.00 8.55 26.83
N LYS A 133 3.04 7.64 26.57
CA LYS A 133 3.26 6.19 26.48
C LYS A 133 4.06 5.78 25.24
N GLY A 134 4.21 6.68 24.29
CA GLY A 134 4.96 6.46 23.05
C GLY A 134 6.49 6.54 23.18
N GLU A 135 7.03 6.79 24.39
CA GLU A 135 8.47 6.90 24.62
C GLU A 135 9.26 5.63 24.21
N ASN A 136 8.64 4.47 24.37
CA ASN A 136 9.23 3.16 24.06
C ASN A 136 8.66 2.55 22.77
N ILE A 137 7.92 3.31 21.96
CA ILE A 137 7.36 2.86 20.70
C ILE A 137 8.14 3.54 19.58
N THR A 138 8.85 2.78 18.74
CA THR A 138 9.56 3.30 17.57
C THR A 138 8.67 3.23 16.31
N LEU A 139 9.03 3.98 15.25
CA LEU A 139 8.37 3.86 13.96
C LEU A 139 8.54 2.45 13.37
N ARG A 140 9.66 1.78 13.62
CA ARG A 140 9.86 0.37 13.27
C ARG A 140 8.77 -0.53 13.89
N MET A 141 8.45 -0.34 15.15
CA MET A 141 7.40 -1.11 15.83
C MET A 141 6.02 -0.85 15.23
N LEU A 142 5.73 0.38 14.78
CA LEU A 142 4.50 0.68 14.04
C LEU A 142 4.48 -0.08 12.72
N LEU A 143 5.55 0.02 11.92
CA LEU A 143 5.68 -0.62 10.61
C LEU A 143 5.53 -2.15 10.69
N GLN A 144 6.07 -2.76 11.74
CA GLN A 144 6.06 -4.22 11.96
C GLN A 144 4.88 -4.72 12.81
N MET A 145 3.87 -3.89 13.10
CA MET A 145 2.70 -4.28 13.89
C MET A 145 3.03 -4.76 15.31
N ARG A 146 4.02 -4.11 15.96
CA ARG A 146 4.53 -4.48 17.31
C ARG A 146 4.45 -3.35 18.32
N SER A 147 3.66 -2.30 18.03
CA SER A 147 3.57 -1.10 18.86
C SER A 147 2.89 -1.32 20.21
N GLY A 148 2.04 -2.35 20.33
CA GLY A 148 1.17 -2.56 21.49
C GLY A 148 0.00 -1.59 21.57
N LEU A 149 -0.30 -0.82 20.51
CA LEU A 149 -1.46 0.07 20.44
C LEU A 149 -2.76 -0.72 20.21
N TYR A 150 -3.89 -0.16 20.64
CA TYR A 150 -5.21 -0.63 20.25
C TYR A 150 -5.53 -0.25 18.80
N ASP A 151 -6.23 -1.13 18.09
CA ASP A 151 -6.74 -0.89 16.74
C ASP A 151 -8.10 -0.17 16.79
N TYR A 152 -8.16 1.07 16.30
CA TYR A 152 -9.38 1.87 16.31
C TYR A 152 -10.49 1.30 15.40
N ILE A 153 -10.17 0.38 14.47
CA ILE A 153 -11.16 -0.27 13.61
C ILE A 153 -11.64 -1.60 14.21
N ASN A 154 -10.69 -2.47 14.67
CA ASN A 154 -11.00 -3.87 14.96
C ASN A 154 -11.12 -4.20 16.46
N ASP A 155 -10.62 -3.34 17.37
CA ASP A 155 -10.66 -3.61 18.81
C ASP A 155 -12.00 -3.20 19.45
N ASN A 156 -13.08 -3.64 18.88
CA ASN A 156 -14.44 -3.48 19.39
C ASN A 156 -14.68 -2.23 20.23
N TYR A 157 -15.68 -1.46 19.92
CA TYR A 157 -16.15 -0.22 20.54
C TYR A 157 -16.19 -0.19 22.10
N VAL A 158 -15.83 -1.28 22.78
CA VAL A 158 -15.76 -1.39 24.24
C VAL A 158 -14.75 -0.42 24.88
N PHE A 159 -13.76 0.03 24.11
CA PHE A 159 -12.72 0.96 24.56
C PHE A 159 -12.97 2.41 24.15
N TYR A 160 -14.00 2.65 23.37
CA TYR A 160 -14.45 4.01 23.07
C TYR A 160 -15.34 4.52 24.21
N PRO A 161 -15.27 5.79 24.58
CA PRO A 161 -16.35 6.42 25.31
C PRO A 161 -17.67 6.11 24.58
N LYS A 162 -18.72 5.82 25.33
CA LYS A 162 -20.02 5.37 24.77
C LYS A 162 -20.54 6.32 23.68
N GLU A 163 -20.34 7.63 23.89
CA GLU A 163 -20.72 8.68 22.95
C GLU A 163 -19.97 8.58 21.60
N ILE A 164 -18.71 8.14 21.64
CA ILE A 164 -17.89 7.96 20.45
C ILE A 164 -18.26 6.66 19.74
N ALA A 165 -18.52 5.58 20.48
CA ALA A 165 -19.00 4.32 19.92
C ALA A 165 -20.35 4.50 19.22
N GLU A 166 -21.26 5.25 19.80
CA GLU A 166 -22.57 5.58 19.21
C GLU A 166 -22.40 6.43 17.94
N GLN A 167 -21.50 7.42 17.94
CA GLN A 167 -21.19 8.22 16.73
C GLN A 167 -20.56 7.37 15.61
N LEU A 168 -19.62 6.47 15.94
CA LEU A 168 -19.02 5.57 14.94
C LEU A 168 -20.06 4.64 14.32
N ILE A 169 -20.96 4.07 15.13
CA ILE A 169 -22.07 3.24 14.65
C ILE A 169 -23.01 4.07 13.76
N GLU A 170 -23.33 5.30 14.15
CA GLU A 170 -24.18 6.19 13.40
C GLU A 170 -23.52 6.61 12.07
N MET A 171 -22.20 6.89 12.09
CA MET A 171 -21.40 7.22 10.91
C MET A 171 -21.24 6.04 9.95
N GLU A 172 -21.08 4.82 10.46
CA GLU A 172 -21.06 3.59 9.67
C GLU A 172 -22.34 3.43 8.82
N TYR A 173 -23.47 3.90 9.35
CA TYR A 173 -24.76 3.86 8.63
C TYR A 173 -25.00 5.08 7.74
N ASN A 174 -24.42 6.24 8.05
CA ASN A 174 -24.72 7.50 7.37
C ASN A 174 -23.66 7.93 6.35
N LEU A 175 -22.50 7.24 6.23
CA LEU A 175 -21.38 7.57 5.35
C LEU A 175 -20.87 9.02 5.49
N GLU A 176 -21.15 9.68 6.62
CA GLU A 176 -20.69 11.03 6.88
C GLU A 176 -19.16 11.04 7.09
N GLU A 177 -18.51 12.11 6.63
CA GLU A 177 -17.08 12.29 6.82
C GLU A 177 -16.75 12.38 8.31
N VAL A 178 -16.03 11.37 8.82
CA VAL A 178 -15.39 11.45 10.13
C VAL A 178 -14.30 12.52 10.05
N GLU A 179 -14.26 13.46 11.01
CA GLU A 179 -13.18 14.41 11.05
C GLU A 179 -11.82 13.69 11.12
N ARG A 180 -10.88 14.13 10.30
CA ARG A 180 -9.56 13.46 10.17
C ARG A 180 -8.80 13.36 11.49
N ASP A 181 -9.04 14.26 12.43
CA ASP A 181 -8.39 14.29 13.74
C ASP A 181 -9.11 13.46 14.82
N PHE A 182 -10.29 12.93 14.52
CA PHE A 182 -11.04 12.08 15.44
C PHE A 182 -10.23 10.86 15.92
N VAL A 183 -9.51 10.19 15.02
CA VAL A 183 -8.65 9.07 15.36
C VAL A 183 -7.50 9.49 16.28
N LEU A 184 -6.98 10.72 16.13
CA LEU A 184 -5.94 11.25 17.02
C LEU A 184 -6.46 11.47 18.44
N ASP A 185 -7.68 11.98 18.62
CA ASP A 185 -8.27 12.18 19.95
C ASP A 185 -8.48 10.84 20.67
N TYR A 186 -8.94 9.83 19.91
CA TYR A 186 -8.99 8.47 20.41
C TYR A 186 -7.60 7.95 20.81
N PHE A 187 -6.61 8.10 19.92
CA PHE A 187 -5.23 7.68 20.15
C PHE A 187 -4.64 8.30 21.42
N TYR A 188 -4.79 9.63 21.61
CA TYR A 188 -4.27 10.31 22.81
C TYR A 188 -4.90 9.82 24.11
N SER A 189 -6.15 9.38 24.09
CA SER A 189 -6.87 8.87 25.26
C SER A 189 -6.63 7.39 25.53
N SER A 190 -6.11 6.63 24.55
CA SER A 190 -5.98 5.18 24.63
C SER A 190 -4.92 4.70 25.64
N GLN A 191 -5.09 3.49 26.15
CA GLN A 191 -4.07 2.74 26.87
C GLN A 191 -3.25 1.89 25.88
N LEU A 192 -2.15 1.29 26.33
CA LEU A 192 -1.49 0.23 25.56
C LEU A 192 -2.22 -1.10 25.79
N LYS A 193 -2.37 -1.87 24.74
CA LYS A 193 -2.94 -3.23 24.75
C LYS A 193 -1.94 -4.25 25.25
N SER A 194 -0.66 -4.06 24.89
CA SER A 194 0.46 -4.90 25.30
C SER A 194 1.73 -4.05 25.46
N ILE A 195 2.78 -4.67 26.00
CA ILE A 195 4.11 -4.07 26.04
C ILE A 195 4.62 -3.91 24.60
N PRO A 196 5.15 -2.72 24.23
CA PRO A 196 5.75 -2.50 22.93
C PRO A 196 6.86 -3.54 22.63
N ASP A 197 6.92 -4.01 21.40
CA ASP A 197 7.83 -5.04 20.87
C ASP A 197 7.67 -6.46 21.45
N GLU A 198 6.73 -6.70 22.34
CA GLU A 198 6.52 -8.03 22.91
C GLU A 198 5.83 -8.98 21.93
N ASN A 199 4.74 -8.53 21.29
CA ASN A 199 3.90 -9.37 20.45
C ASN A 199 3.57 -8.71 19.12
N PHE A 200 3.38 -9.52 18.07
CA PHE A 200 2.73 -9.09 16.84
C PHE A 200 1.25 -8.91 17.09
N TYR A 201 0.74 -7.73 16.73
CA TYR A 201 -0.69 -7.43 16.73
C TYR A 201 -1.04 -6.50 15.56
N TYR A 202 -1.75 -7.05 14.57
CA TYR A 202 -2.17 -6.26 13.40
C TYR A 202 -3.05 -5.09 13.85
N CYS A 203 -2.64 -3.85 13.53
CA CYS A 203 -3.21 -2.66 14.11
C CYS A 203 -3.24 -1.52 13.08
N ASN A 204 -4.43 -1.09 12.67
CA ASN A 204 -4.62 -0.01 11.71
C ASN A 204 -4.17 1.36 12.27
N THR A 205 -4.26 1.56 13.59
CA THR A 205 -3.76 2.77 14.27
C THR A 205 -2.30 3.04 13.94
N ASN A 206 -1.47 2.00 13.80
CA ASN A 206 -0.07 2.15 13.44
C ASN A 206 0.10 2.91 12.11
N TYR A 207 -0.63 2.50 11.09
CA TYR A 207 -0.49 3.06 9.75
C TYR A 207 -1.20 4.39 9.58
N TYR A 208 -2.28 4.61 10.31
CA TYR A 208 -2.86 5.95 10.45
C TYR A 208 -1.82 6.95 10.99
N LEU A 209 -1.11 6.60 12.08
CA LEU A 209 -0.08 7.45 12.66
C LEU A 209 1.11 7.64 11.72
N LEU A 210 1.53 6.61 10.97
CA LEU A 210 2.58 6.74 9.94
C LEU A 210 2.15 7.71 8.83
N GLY A 211 0.89 7.67 8.39
CA GLY A 211 0.34 8.65 7.45
C GLY A 211 0.44 10.09 7.99
N LYS A 212 0.08 10.30 9.27
CA LYS A 212 0.23 11.60 9.93
C LYS A 212 1.69 12.06 10.07
N ILE A 213 2.61 11.13 10.28
CA ILE A 213 4.05 11.43 10.33
C ILE A 213 4.57 11.83 8.96
N ILE A 214 4.10 11.19 7.87
CA ILE A 214 4.42 11.61 6.50
C ILE A 214 4.00 13.06 6.28
N GLU A 215 2.79 13.47 6.68
CA GLU A 215 2.32 14.85 6.57
C GLU A 215 3.22 15.82 7.36
N GLN A 216 3.51 15.51 8.63
CA GLN A 216 4.33 16.36 9.50
C GLN A 216 5.76 16.55 8.98
N VAL A 217 6.37 15.48 8.49
CA VAL A 217 7.81 15.49 8.10
C VAL A 217 8.01 16.03 6.69
N SER A 218 7.08 15.74 5.77
CA SER A 218 7.17 16.21 4.38
C SER A 218 6.66 17.63 4.19
N GLY A 219 5.74 18.09 5.05
CA GLY A 219 5.00 19.34 4.87
C GLY A 219 3.97 19.30 3.73
N MET A 220 3.66 18.12 3.22
CA MET A 220 2.66 17.85 2.19
C MET A 220 1.47 17.13 2.81
N THR A 221 0.31 17.14 2.13
CA THR A 221 -0.74 16.17 2.47
C THR A 221 -0.24 14.75 2.16
N TYR A 222 -0.80 13.75 2.83
CA TYR A 222 -0.46 12.35 2.58
C TYR A 222 -0.73 11.97 1.12
N GLU A 223 -1.86 12.38 0.58
CA GLU A 223 -2.28 12.19 -0.79
C GLU A 223 -1.26 12.77 -1.79
N ASP A 224 -0.88 14.05 -1.60
CA ASP A 224 0.10 14.73 -2.46
C ASP A 224 1.47 14.06 -2.41
N TYR A 225 1.86 13.59 -1.21
CA TYR A 225 3.13 12.89 -1.05
C TYR A 225 3.15 11.58 -1.83
N LEU A 226 2.13 10.73 -1.68
CA LEU A 226 2.03 9.47 -2.41
C LEU A 226 1.97 9.71 -3.92
N HIS A 227 1.13 10.62 -4.36
CA HIS A 227 1.00 10.94 -5.79
C HIS A 227 2.33 11.37 -6.40
N LYS A 228 3.03 12.32 -5.75
CA LYS A 228 4.29 12.88 -6.25
C LYS A 228 5.44 11.89 -6.21
N ASN A 229 5.57 11.13 -5.13
CA ASN A 229 6.78 10.34 -4.85
C ASN A 229 6.63 8.84 -5.16
N LEU A 230 5.39 8.32 -5.28
CA LEU A 230 5.13 6.92 -5.57
C LEU A 230 4.34 6.73 -6.87
N PHE A 231 3.14 7.33 -7.00
CA PHE A 231 2.25 7.01 -8.12
C PHE A 231 2.77 7.56 -9.44
N THR A 232 3.19 8.82 -9.48
CA THR A 232 3.75 9.43 -10.69
C THR A 232 5.07 8.76 -11.11
N PRO A 233 6.08 8.56 -10.24
CA PRO A 233 7.29 7.84 -10.61
C PRO A 233 7.06 6.37 -10.98
N GLY A 234 6.07 5.71 -10.33
CA GLY A 234 5.66 4.34 -10.62
C GLY A 234 4.81 4.20 -11.89
N ASN A 235 4.47 5.30 -12.57
CA ASN A 235 3.55 5.33 -13.70
C ASN A 235 2.16 4.70 -13.39
N MET A 236 1.68 4.90 -12.15
CA MET A 236 0.42 4.36 -11.64
C MET A 236 -0.70 5.38 -11.89
N THR A 237 -1.17 5.45 -13.13
CA THR A 237 -2.04 6.53 -13.64
C THR A 237 -3.49 6.47 -13.14
N LYS A 238 -3.92 5.30 -12.67
CA LYS A 238 -5.26 5.05 -12.13
C LYS A 238 -5.30 4.99 -10.61
N THR A 239 -4.11 5.04 -9.96
CA THR A 239 -4.00 4.93 -8.50
C THR A 239 -4.15 6.30 -7.84
N ASN A 240 -4.97 6.38 -6.82
CA ASN A 240 -5.23 7.59 -6.06
C ASN A 240 -5.67 7.26 -4.62
N THR A 241 -5.85 8.29 -3.80
CA THR A 241 -6.40 8.20 -2.44
C THR A 241 -7.78 8.86 -2.32
N GLU A 242 -8.49 9.00 -3.44
CA GLU A 242 -9.87 9.46 -3.48
C GLU A 242 -10.81 8.30 -3.10
N PHE A 243 -10.65 7.78 -1.90
CA PHE A 243 -11.39 6.65 -1.37
C PHE A 243 -12.90 6.81 -1.62
N GLN A 244 -13.59 5.72 -1.98
CA GLN A 244 -14.97 5.67 -2.46
C GLN A 244 -15.18 6.18 -3.91
N ASN A 245 -14.22 6.85 -4.52
CA ASN A 245 -14.30 7.26 -5.92
C ASN A 245 -13.66 6.20 -6.83
N THR A 246 -14.25 5.01 -6.84
CA THR A 246 -13.82 3.88 -7.67
C THR A 246 -14.78 3.64 -8.83
N GLU A 247 -14.26 3.09 -9.95
CA GLU A 247 -15.08 2.63 -11.08
C GLU A 247 -15.89 1.39 -10.67
N ALA A 248 -15.27 0.44 -9.93
CA ALA A 248 -16.01 -0.66 -9.33
C ALA A 248 -16.86 -0.19 -8.15
N LYS A 249 -18.08 -0.72 -8.03
CA LYS A 249 -18.94 -0.55 -6.86
C LYS A 249 -18.90 -1.83 -6.04
N GLY A 250 -18.68 -1.67 -4.73
CA GLY A 250 -18.65 -2.79 -3.80
C GLY A 250 -20.07 -3.19 -3.39
N TYR A 251 -20.32 -4.49 -3.34
CA TYR A 251 -21.63 -5.04 -2.96
C TYR A 251 -21.47 -6.05 -1.83
N ASP A 252 -22.32 -5.90 -0.80
CA ASP A 252 -22.43 -6.92 0.23
C ASP A 252 -23.13 -8.19 -0.33
N PRO A 253 -23.15 -9.31 0.43
CA PRO A 253 -23.85 -10.54 -0.02
C PRO A 253 -25.34 -10.36 -0.32
N GLN A 254 -25.96 -9.28 0.17
CA GLN A 254 -27.35 -8.90 -0.10
C GLN A 254 -27.49 -7.98 -1.32
N GLY A 255 -26.38 -7.64 -1.99
CA GLY A 255 -26.34 -6.77 -3.17
C GLY A 255 -26.50 -5.28 -2.85
N ARG A 256 -26.20 -4.85 -1.61
CA ARG A 256 -26.24 -3.45 -1.21
C ARG A 256 -24.85 -2.82 -1.42
N TYR A 257 -24.82 -1.63 -1.99
CA TYR A 257 -23.60 -0.82 -2.01
C TYR A 257 -23.26 -0.35 -0.60
N TYR A 258 -22.00 -0.50 -0.23
CA TYR A 258 -21.49 -0.09 1.06
C TYR A 258 -20.00 0.29 0.97
N SER A 259 -19.55 1.22 1.78
CA SER A 259 -18.14 1.56 1.95
C SER A 259 -17.92 2.17 3.34
N ILE A 260 -16.74 1.99 3.91
CA ILE A 260 -16.37 2.62 5.19
C ILE A 260 -16.09 4.12 4.99
N PRO A 261 -16.24 4.98 6.02
CA PRO A 261 -15.87 6.39 5.92
C PRO A 261 -14.39 6.59 5.55
N LYS A 262 -14.13 7.47 4.57
CA LYS A 262 -12.79 7.72 4.01
C LYS A 262 -11.72 7.95 5.09
N ASN A 263 -12.01 8.81 6.06
CA ASN A 263 -11.02 9.21 7.07
C ASN A 263 -10.66 8.07 8.06
N LEU A 264 -11.48 7.01 8.15
CA LEU A 264 -11.15 5.81 8.92
C LEU A 264 -10.14 4.91 8.18
N ALA A 265 -10.06 5.01 6.86
CA ALA A 265 -9.10 4.25 6.05
C ALA A 265 -7.75 4.95 5.90
N PHE A 266 -7.62 6.23 6.30
CA PHE A 266 -6.45 7.07 6.08
C PHE A 266 -5.13 6.37 6.43
N GLY A 267 -4.22 6.30 5.46
CA GLY A 267 -2.88 5.73 5.59
C GLY A 267 -2.82 4.22 5.79
N CYS A 268 -3.95 3.57 6.09
CA CYS A 268 -3.99 2.14 6.36
C CYS A 268 -4.83 1.33 5.35
N GLY A 269 -5.66 2.01 4.52
CA GLY A 269 -6.59 1.34 3.62
C GLY A 269 -7.24 2.21 2.56
N ASP A 270 -6.84 3.46 2.40
CA ASP A 270 -7.51 4.51 1.60
C ASP A 270 -7.06 4.61 0.13
N VAL A 271 -6.23 3.71 -0.36
CA VAL A 271 -5.81 3.70 -1.77
C VAL A 271 -6.82 2.98 -2.64
N ASN A 272 -7.12 3.60 -3.80
CA ASN A 272 -7.78 2.97 -4.93
C ASN A 272 -6.76 2.64 -6.00
N SER A 273 -6.87 1.47 -6.64
CA SER A 273 -5.94 1.06 -7.70
C SER A 273 -6.58 0.07 -8.67
N SER A 274 -5.92 -0.18 -9.79
CA SER A 274 -6.23 -1.22 -10.77
C SER A 274 -5.21 -2.36 -10.71
N VAL A 275 -5.54 -3.51 -11.30
CA VAL A 275 -4.57 -4.62 -11.37
C VAL A 275 -3.32 -4.25 -12.17
N ILE A 276 -3.46 -3.38 -13.16
CA ILE A 276 -2.33 -2.86 -13.97
C ILE A 276 -1.40 -2.01 -13.11
N ASP A 277 -1.95 -1.09 -12.33
CA ASP A 277 -1.11 -0.20 -11.51
C ASP A 277 -0.47 -0.95 -10.34
N LEU A 278 -1.14 -1.94 -9.74
CA LEU A 278 -0.52 -2.81 -8.74
C LEU A 278 0.61 -3.67 -9.34
N PHE A 279 0.48 -4.13 -10.57
CA PHE A 279 1.61 -4.78 -11.26
C PHE A 279 2.79 -3.84 -11.44
N LYS A 280 2.56 -2.59 -11.87
CA LYS A 280 3.62 -1.57 -11.96
C LYS A 280 4.27 -1.30 -10.60
N TRP A 281 3.45 -1.26 -9.53
CA TRP A 281 3.91 -1.16 -8.15
C TRP A 281 4.87 -2.29 -7.79
N ASP A 282 4.48 -3.53 -8.05
CA ASP A 282 5.31 -4.71 -7.76
C ASP A 282 6.62 -4.70 -8.52
N ARG A 283 6.56 -4.32 -9.80
CA ARG A 283 7.79 -4.17 -10.61
C ARG A 283 8.68 -3.06 -10.07
N ALA A 284 8.10 -1.95 -9.62
CA ALA A 284 8.86 -0.86 -9.02
C ALA A 284 9.54 -1.27 -7.70
N LEU A 285 8.89 -2.10 -6.87
CA LEU A 285 9.48 -2.70 -5.67
C LEU A 285 10.68 -3.59 -6.02
N ILE A 286 10.49 -4.59 -6.89
CA ILE A 286 11.53 -5.57 -7.25
C ILE A 286 12.72 -4.91 -7.95
N LYS A 287 12.48 -3.86 -8.74
CA LYS A 287 13.54 -3.09 -9.42
C LYS A 287 14.16 -1.99 -8.55
N HIS A 288 13.72 -1.82 -7.32
CA HIS A 288 14.18 -0.77 -6.41
C HIS A 288 14.09 0.64 -7.02
N SER A 289 13.07 0.90 -7.87
CA SER A 289 12.95 2.19 -8.55
C SER A 289 12.32 3.28 -7.67
N LEU A 290 11.61 2.90 -6.61
CA LEU A 290 10.97 3.81 -5.65
C LEU A 290 11.73 3.94 -4.33
N MET A 291 12.67 3.05 -4.03
CA MET A 291 13.52 3.09 -2.84
C MET A 291 14.86 2.43 -3.16
N THR A 292 15.87 2.61 -2.29
CA THR A 292 17.17 1.93 -2.43
C THR A 292 17.04 0.43 -2.14
N LYS A 293 18.05 -0.34 -2.56
CA LYS A 293 18.11 -1.77 -2.25
C LYS A 293 18.17 -2.01 -0.74
N GLU A 294 18.92 -1.19 -0.03
CA GLU A 294 19.04 -1.25 1.43
C GLU A 294 17.66 -1.04 2.10
N SER A 295 16.89 -0.05 1.65
CA SER A 295 15.52 0.17 2.13
C SER A 295 14.59 -0.98 1.76
N PHE A 296 14.75 -1.58 0.59
CA PHE A 296 13.97 -2.76 0.21
C PHE A 296 14.29 -3.98 1.10
N GLU A 297 15.56 -4.20 1.43
CA GLU A 297 15.97 -5.24 2.39
C GLU A 297 15.35 -4.97 3.77
N GLU A 298 15.32 -3.72 4.22
CA GLU A 298 14.67 -3.34 5.48
C GLU A 298 13.14 -3.53 5.40
N PHE A 299 12.50 -3.13 4.28
CA PHE A 299 11.07 -3.30 4.01
C PHE A 299 10.62 -4.76 4.11
N THR A 300 11.44 -5.69 3.60
CA THR A 300 11.13 -7.13 3.57
C THR A 300 11.67 -7.90 4.79
N THR A 301 12.47 -7.26 5.65
CA THR A 301 12.94 -7.88 6.89
C THR A 301 11.79 -8.05 7.86
N THR A 302 11.45 -9.30 8.18
CA THR A 302 10.28 -9.62 8.98
C THR A 302 10.59 -9.87 10.45
N ASN A 303 9.65 -9.46 11.30
CA ASN A 303 9.51 -9.95 12.66
C ASN A 303 8.13 -10.63 12.77
N ALA A 304 8.11 -11.88 13.18
CA ALA A 304 6.90 -12.73 13.18
C ALA A 304 6.21 -12.85 11.79
N GLY A 305 6.98 -12.83 10.69
CA GLY A 305 6.47 -12.97 9.33
C GLY A 305 5.94 -11.66 8.70
N TYR A 306 5.96 -10.53 9.42
CA TYR A 306 5.53 -9.23 8.92
C TYR A 306 6.70 -8.24 8.89
N GLY A 307 6.95 -7.67 7.70
CA GLY A 307 7.92 -6.60 7.46
C GLY A 307 7.27 -5.23 7.60
N TYR A 308 7.60 -4.30 6.72
CA TYR A 308 7.02 -2.96 6.70
C TYR A 308 5.85 -2.90 5.73
N GLY A 309 4.63 -3.17 6.23
CA GLY A 309 3.41 -3.17 5.42
C GLY A 309 3.26 -4.37 4.49
N VAL A 310 4.03 -5.42 4.69
CA VAL A 310 3.98 -6.66 3.90
C VAL A 310 4.16 -7.89 4.78
N PHE A 311 3.54 -8.99 4.40
CA PHE A 311 4.00 -10.31 4.80
C PHE A 311 5.10 -10.71 3.82
N ALA A 312 6.23 -11.17 4.31
CA ALA A 312 7.35 -11.57 3.48
C ALA A 312 8.08 -12.78 4.05
N ASP A 313 8.59 -13.62 3.15
CA ASP A 313 9.49 -14.72 3.44
C ASP A 313 10.47 -14.92 2.26
N ASN A 314 11.23 -16.02 2.26
CA ASN A 314 12.19 -16.31 1.19
C ASN A 314 11.50 -16.71 -0.15
N ILE A 315 10.19 -16.86 -0.17
CA ILE A 315 9.41 -17.34 -1.33
C ILE A 315 8.56 -16.21 -1.91
N SER A 316 8.01 -15.33 -1.06
CA SER A 316 7.01 -14.37 -1.49
C SER A 316 7.00 -13.08 -0.67
N ILE A 317 6.50 -12.02 -1.31
CA ILE A 317 6.09 -10.76 -0.70
C ILE A 317 4.62 -10.58 -1.02
N LEU A 318 3.79 -10.33 -0.01
CA LEU A 318 2.35 -10.24 -0.22
C LEU A 318 1.64 -9.31 0.77
N HIS A 319 0.47 -8.83 0.36
CA HIS A 319 -0.54 -8.30 1.28
C HIS A 319 -1.94 -8.50 0.72
N GLY A 320 -2.89 -8.77 1.58
CA GLY A 320 -4.31 -8.72 1.26
C GLY A 320 -4.96 -7.42 1.73
N GLY A 321 -6.15 -7.13 1.23
CA GLY A 321 -6.97 -6.01 1.69
C GLY A 321 -8.44 -6.40 1.77
N SER A 322 -9.15 -5.76 2.68
CA SER A 322 -10.60 -5.87 2.80
C SER A 322 -11.16 -4.54 3.28
N THR A 323 -12.24 -4.09 2.67
CA THR A 323 -13.04 -2.93 3.03
C THR A 323 -14.52 -3.32 3.01
N ASP A 324 -14.91 -4.29 3.85
CA ASP A 324 -16.27 -4.86 3.96
C ASP A 324 -16.83 -5.44 2.63
N VAL A 325 -16.81 -4.65 1.56
CA VAL A 325 -17.38 -4.99 0.24
C VAL A 325 -16.35 -5.18 -0.87
N PHE A 326 -15.09 -4.83 -0.64
CA PHE A 326 -13.98 -5.13 -1.53
C PHE A 326 -13.03 -6.12 -0.86
N ASN A 327 -12.45 -6.99 -1.67
CA ASN A 327 -11.42 -7.90 -1.22
C ASN A 327 -10.29 -7.93 -2.25
N SER A 328 -9.08 -7.70 -1.81
CA SER A 328 -7.89 -7.59 -2.66
C SER A 328 -6.79 -8.53 -2.21
N TYR A 329 -5.97 -8.98 -3.13
CA TYR A 329 -4.77 -9.74 -2.83
C TYR A 329 -3.69 -9.45 -3.87
N ASN A 330 -2.51 -9.12 -3.38
CA ASN A 330 -1.33 -8.88 -4.19
C ASN A 330 -0.19 -9.75 -3.68
N ILE A 331 0.42 -10.56 -4.55
CA ILE A 331 1.53 -11.44 -4.21
C ILE A 331 2.58 -11.47 -5.32
N ILE A 332 3.83 -11.35 -4.90
CA ILE A 332 5.02 -11.54 -5.71
C ILE A 332 5.70 -12.83 -5.26
N TYR A 333 5.81 -13.82 -6.13
CA TYR A 333 6.63 -15.02 -5.91
C TYR A 333 8.06 -14.76 -6.35
N LEU A 334 9.00 -14.77 -5.41
CA LEU A 334 10.42 -14.43 -5.66
C LEU A 334 11.16 -15.53 -6.43
N THR A 335 10.67 -16.77 -6.38
CA THR A 335 11.33 -17.94 -6.99
C THR A 335 11.33 -17.92 -8.51
N ASP A 336 10.28 -17.43 -9.12
CA ASP A 336 10.06 -17.38 -10.57
C ASP A 336 9.61 -15.99 -11.05
N ASP A 337 9.73 -15.01 -10.17
CA ASP A 337 9.40 -13.61 -10.43
C ASP A 337 7.96 -13.44 -11.00
N MET A 338 7.02 -14.14 -10.37
CA MET A 338 5.62 -14.13 -10.76
C MET A 338 4.81 -13.22 -9.85
N THR A 339 4.04 -12.33 -10.45
CA THR A 339 3.05 -11.49 -9.76
C THR A 339 1.64 -12.01 -10.02
N ILE A 340 0.82 -12.09 -8.98
CA ILE A 340 -0.62 -12.31 -9.09
C ILE A 340 -1.34 -11.22 -8.32
N VAL A 341 -2.22 -10.49 -9.00
CA VAL A 341 -3.12 -9.49 -8.41
C VAL A 341 -4.55 -9.94 -8.61
N VAL A 342 -5.35 -9.89 -7.54
CA VAL A 342 -6.78 -10.22 -7.56
C VAL A 342 -7.54 -9.13 -6.82
N LEU A 343 -8.45 -8.42 -7.52
CA LEU A 343 -9.33 -7.39 -6.97
C LEU A 343 -10.78 -7.82 -7.15
N VAL A 344 -11.57 -7.79 -6.07
CA VAL A 344 -12.93 -8.32 -6.03
C VAL A 344 -13.86 -7.25 -5.48
N ASN A 345 -14.98 -6.97 -6.17
CA ASN A 345 -16.01 -6.02 -5.72
C ASN A 345 -17.32 -6.69 -5.27
N LYS A 346 -17.36 -8.02 -5.25
CA LYS A 346 -18.43 -8.80 -4.66
C LYS A 346 -17.85 -10.05 -3.99
N PRO A 347 -17.23 -9.90 -2.81
CA PRO A 347 -16.57 -11.01 -2.14
C PRO A 347 -17.60 -12.03 -1.62
N GLU A 348 -17.31 -13.31 -1.89
CA GLU A 348 -18.00 -14.45 -1.28
C GLU A 348 -16.94 -15.32 -0.60
N ASP A 349 -17.29 -16.03 0.48
CA ASP A 349 -16.34 -16.85 1.27
C ASP A 349 -15.51 -17.81 0.42
N LYS A 350 -16.12 -18.38 -0.63
CA LYS A 350 -15.47 -19.34 -1.54
C LYS A 350 -14.68 -18.70 -2.67
N LEU A 351 -14.81 -17.39 -2.84
CA LEU A 351 -14.21 -16.60 -3.92
C LEU A 351 -13.43 -15.40 -3.37
N SER A 352 -12.93 -15.50 -2.15
CA SER A 352 -12.02 -14.46 -1.63
C SER A 352 -10.78 -14.35 -2.52
N SER A 353 -10.22 -13.15 -2.61
CA SER A 353 -9.07 -12.86 -3.48
C SER A 353 -7.88 -13.81 -3.24
N ILE A 354 -7.63 -14.21 -1.98
CA ILE A 354 -6.57 -15.16 -1.62
C ILE A 354 -6.83 -16.57 -2.18
N VAL A 355 -8.08 -17.04 -2.13
CA VAL A 355 -8.46 -18.36 -2.67
C VAL A 355 -8.31 -18.37 -4.19
N VAL A 356 -8.75 -17.30 -4.84
CA VAL A 356 -8.60 -17.13 -6.29
C VAL A 356 -7.11 -17.12 -6.66
N ALA A 357 -6.28 -16.28 -6.02
CA ALA A 357 -4.85 -16.20 -6.30
C ALA A 357 -4.15 -17.55 -6.12
N GLY A 358 -4.47 -18.31 -5.07
CA GLY A 358 -3.94 -19.65 -4.83
C GLY A 358 -4.30 -20.64 -5.94
N ASN A 359 -5.54 -20.61 -6.46
CA ASN A 359 -5.95 -21.45 -7.58
C ASN A 359 -5.26 -21.03 -8.89
N LEU A 360 -5.10 -19.73 -9.17
CA LEU A 360 -4.36 -19.22 -10.33
C LEU A 360 -2.91 -19.73 -10.31
N ARG A 361 -2.23 -19.64 -9.15
CA ARG A 361 -0.87 -20.16 -8.99
C ARG A 361 -0.80 -21.67 -9.23
N LYS A 362 -1.75 -22.42 -8.67
CA LYS A 362 -1.83 -23.86 -8.86
C LYS A 362 -2.00 -24.23 -10.33
N PHE A 363 -2.89 -23.57 -11.06
CA PHE A 363 -3.11 -23.82 -12.48
C PHE A 363 -1.89 -23.57 -13.34
N TYR A 364 -1.06 -22.60 -12.97
CA TYR A 364 0.19 -22.29 -13.65
C TYR A 364 1.25 -23.38 -13.45
N LEU A 365 1.28 -24.03 -12.29
CA LEU A 365 2.25 -25.07 -11.95
C LEU A 365 1.87 -26.47 -12.48
N GLU A 366 0.62 -26.70 -12.90
CA GLU A 366 0.11 -27.94 -13.52
C GLU A 366 0.32 -27.95 -15.04
#